data_39537be70de6f9260d18809c1e0d1cc2
#
_entry.id   39537be70de6f9260d18809c1e0d1cc2
#
_cell.length_a   1.000
_cell.length_b   1.000
_cell.length_c   1.000
_cell.angle_alpha   90.00
_cell.angle_beta   90.00
_cell.angle_gamma   90.00
#
_symmetry.space_group_name_H-M   'P 1'
#
loop_
_entity.id
_entity.type
_entity.pdbx_description
1 polymer ?
#
loop_
_entity_poly.entity_id
_entity_poly.type
_entity_poly.pdbx_seq_one_letter_code
_entity_poly.pdbx_strand_id
1 'polypeptide(L)'
;TSTKNIKATLEQIDKLAENGCEIVRVAVPDMETGKKLSELNRQSPVPLVADIHFDYRLALMALDAGFTALRINPGNILKKNEQDILDTKPIDVLAKQILACDASVRVGVNSGSVEKDLLDKYGHPSPEALVESALRHTAYLEERGVTQIKVSIKSSSVIDTIKANMLLSEKTDYPIHLGVTEAGTPI
;
A
#
# COMPACT_ATOMS: atom_id res chain seq x y z
N THR A 1 6.07 -16.33 7.41
CA THR A 1 5.35 -17.38 6.68
C THR A 1 5.02 -16.89 5.27
N SER A 2 5.10 -17.76 4.25
CA SER A 2 4.69 -17.42 2.89
C SER A 2 3.17 -17.52 2.78
N THR A 3 2.50 -16.49 2.26
CA THR A 3 1.05 -16.46 2.04
C THR A 3 0.57 -17.56 1.06
N LYS A 4 1.46 -18.16 0.29
CA LYS A 4 1.17 -19.37 -0.53
C LYS A 4 0.76 -20.58 0.29
N ASN A 5 1.25 -20.70 1.51
CA ASN A 5 0.87 -21.75 2.45
C ASN A 5 -0.27 -21.24 3.35
N ILE A 6 -1.50 -21.45 2.90
CA ILE A 6 -2.71 -20.95 3.58
C ILE A 6 -2.79 -21.45 5.02
N LYS A 7 -2.56 -22.76 5.26
CA LYS A 7 -2.62 -23.33 6.59
C LYS A 7 -1.66 -22.64 7.56
N ALA A 8 -0.39 -22.54 7.19
CA ALA A 8 0.61 -21.88 8.03
C ALA A 8 0.36 -20.37 8.19
N THR A 9 -0.25 -19.74 7.19
CA THR A 9 -0.64 -18.33 7.29
C THR A 9 -1.80 -18.14 8.25
N LEU A 10 -2.83 -18.99 8.20
CA LEU A 10 -3.94 -18.97 9.16
C LEU A 10 -3.47 -19.23 10.58
N GLU A 11 -2.64 -20.25 10.80
CA GLU A 11 -2.06 -20.51 12.13
C GLU A 11 -1.28 -19.29 12.68
N GLN A 12 -0.63 -18.51 11.82
CA GLN A 12 0.04 -17.27 12.22
C GLN A 12 -0.98 -16.15 12.52
N ILE A 13 -2.04 -16.02 11.72
CA ILE A 13 -3.11 -15.05 11.93
C ILE A 13 -3.82 -15.33 13.24
N ASP A 14 -4.16 -16.60 13.51
CA ASP A 14 -4.80 -17.01 14.76
C ASP A 14 -3.98 -16.62 15.99
N LYS A 15 -2.68 -16.91 15.97
CA LYS A 15 -1.76 -16.50 17.04
C LYS A 15 -1.69 -14.99 17.22
N LEU A 16 -1.73 -14.22 16.13
CA LEU A 16 -1.73 -12.76 16.19
C LEU A 16 -3.04 -12.25 16.79
N ALA A 17 -4.19 -12.81 16.37
CA ALA A 17 -5.51 -12.46 16.89
C ALA A 17 -5.63 -12.79 18.40
N GLU A 18 -5.18 -13.98 18.83
CA GLU A 18 -5.13 -14.38 20.25
C GLU A 18 -4.30 -13.42 21.11
N ASN A 19 -3.29 -12.75 20.52
CA ASN A 19 -2.48 -11.73 21.18
C ASN A 19 -2.98 -10.29 20.97
N GLY A 20 -4.24 -10.12 20.55
CA GLY A 20 -4.91 -8.82 20.47
C GLY A 20 -4.70 -8.08 19.15
N CYS A 21 -4.22 -8.75 18.09
CA CYS A 21 -4.12 -8.13 16.77
C CYS A 21 -5.52 -8.10 16.11
N GLU A 22 -6.03 -6.90 15.87
CA GLU A 22 -7.38 -6.69 15.33
C GLU A 22 -7.42 -6.69 13.79
N ILE A 23 -6.30 -6.45 13.13
CA ILE A 23 -6.18 -6.39 11.65
C ILE A 23 -4.84 -6.99 11.24
N VAL A 24 -4.84 -7.92 10.30
CA VAL A 24 -3.60 -8.52 9.78
C VAL A 24 -3.37 -8.15 8.32
N ARG A 25 -2.14 -7.75 8.00
CA ARG A 25 -1.72 -7.50 6.63
C ARG A 25 -1.00 -8.70 6.04
N VAL A 26 -1.43 -9.14 4.86
CA VAL A 26 -0.87 -10.28 4.15
C VAL A 26 -0.29 -9.84 2.80
N ALA A 27 0.92 -10.29 2.49
CA ALA A 27 1.55 -10.01 1.20
C ALA A 27 0.90 -10.84 0.09
N VAL A 28 0.69 -10.23 -1.07
CA VAL A 28 0.20 -10.91 -2.28
C VAL A 28 1.25 -10.76 -3.37
N PRO A 29 2.27 -11.63 -3.39
CA PRO A 29 3.43 -11.45 -4.27
C PRO A 29 3.17 -11.85 -5.73
N ASP A 30 2.22 -12.75 -5.98
CA ASP A 30 1.98 -13.33 -7.30
C ASP A 30 0.56 -13.90 -7.48
N MET A 31 0.25 -14.27 -8.72
CA MET A 31 -1.07 -14.79 -9.13
C MET A 31 -1.44 -16.11 -8.45
N GLU A 32 -0.47 -16.94 -8.09
CA GLU A 32 -0.72 -18.19 -7.36
C GLU A 32 -1.28 -17.89 -5.97
N THR A 33 -0.68 -16.94 -5.26
CA THR A 33 -1.17 -16.43 -3.98
C THR A 33 -2.55 -15.80 -4.15
N GLY A 34 -2.72 -14.98 -5.20
CA GLY A 34 -3.99 -14.32 -5.51
C GLY A 34 -5.17 -15.30 -5.59
N LYS A 35 -4.99 -16.45 -6.24
CA LYS A 35 -6.04 -17.49 -6.37
C LYS A 35 -6.49 -18.11 -5.03
N LYS A 36 -5.68 -17.97 -3.98
CA LYS A 36 -5.95 -18.56 -2.65
C LYS A 36 -6.54 -17.55 -1.66
N LEU A 37 -6.62 -16.28 -2.02
CA LEU A 37 -7.05 -15.20 -1.12
C LEU A 37 -8.48 -15.37 -0.61
N SER A 38 -9.40 -15.89 -1.44
CA SER A 38 -10.78 -16.13 -1.04
C SER A 38 -10.87 -17.15 0.10
N GLU A 39 -10.08 -18.22 0.04
CA GLU A 39 -9.99 -19.20 1.12
C GLU A 39 -9.40 -18.57 2.39
N LEU A 40 -8.31 -17.82 2.26
CA LEU A 40 -7.65 -17.15 3.38
C LEU A 40 -8.59 -16.15 4.06
N ASN A 41 -9.28 -15.31 3.28
CA ASN A 41 -10.16 -14.26 3.80
C ASN A 41 -11.35 -14.85 4.54
N ARG A 42 -11.95 -15.93 4.01
CA ARG A 42 -13.11 -16.60 4.63
C ARG A 42 -12.78 -17.25 5.97
N GLN A 43 -11.57 -17.76 6.14
CA GLN A 43 -11.14 -18.49 7.33
C GLN A 43 -10.45 -17.61 8.37
N SER A 44 -10.09 -16.37 8.03
CA SER A 44 -9.42 -15.46 8.95
C SER A 44 -10.37 -15.01 10.07
N PRO A 45 -9.96 -15.06 11.36
CA PRO A 45 -10.76 -14.58 12.48
C PRO A 45 -10.77 -13.03 12.57
N VAL A 46 -9.90 -12.35 11.82
CA VAL A 46 -9.78 -10.88 11.83
C VAL A 46 -9.75 -10.35 10.41
N PRO A 47 -10.14 -9.08 10.18
CA PRO A 47 -10.04 -8.43 8.88
C PRO A 47 -8.61 -8.46 8.31
N LEU A 48 -8.51 -8.68 7.00
CA LEU A 48 -7.24 -8.74 6.30
C LEU A 48 -7.02 -7.51 5.41
N VAL A 49 -5.76 -7.07 5.32
CA VAL A 49 -5.28 -6.06 4.37
C VAL A 49 -4.39 -6.74 3.34
N ALA A 50 -4.72 -6.63 2.06
CA ALA A 50 -3.87 -7.15 0.99
C ALA A 50 -2.75 -6.15 0.66
N ASP A 51 -1.49 -6.60 0.76
CA ASP A 51 -0.30 -5.81 0.46
C ASP A 51 0.17 -6.09 -0.98
N ILE A 52 -0.09 -5.13 -1.87
CA ILE A 52 0.18 -5.22 -3.30
C ILE A 52 1.34 -4.31 -3.66
N HIS A 53 2.39 -4.86 -4.24
CA HIS A 53 3.62 -4.11 -4.52
C HIS A 53 3.70 -3.57 -5.96
N PHE A 54 3.40 -4.38 -6.98
CA PHE A 54 3.72 -4.04 -8.37
C PHE A 54 2.61 -4.30 -9.38
N ASP A 55 1.74 -5.26 -9.15
CA ASP A 55 0.73 -5.71 -10.12
C ASP A 55 -0.68 -5.42 -9.61
N TYR A 56 -1.35 -4.44 -10.25
CA TYR A 56 -2.72 -4.07 -9.89
C TYR A 56 -3.73 -5.21 -10.02
N ARG A 57 -3.46 -6.22 -10.88
CA ARG A 57 -4.33 -7.38 -11.05
C ARG A 57 -4.43 -8.21 -9.76
N LEU A 58 -3.37 -8.21 -8.95
CA LEU A 58 -3.39 -8.84 -7.62
C LEU A 58 -4.31 -8.10 -6.66
N ALA A 59 -4.40 -6.76 -6.79
CA ALA A 59 -5.34 -5.97 -6.01
C ALA A 59 -6.79 -6.27 -6.42
N LEU A 60 -7.08 -6.42 -7.72
CA LEU A 60 -8.40 -6.85 -8.20
C LEU A 60 -8.77 -8.22 -7.64
N MET A 61 -7.84 -9.19 -7.69
CA MET A 61 -8.07 -10.52 -7.11
C MET A 61 -8.34 -10.48 -5.60
N ALA A 62 -7.68 -9.59 -4.86
CA ALA A 62 -7.94 -9.42 -3.43
C ALA A 62 -9.34 -8.86 -3.18
N LEU A 63 -9.76 -7.84 -3.94
CA LEU A 63 -11.11 -7.27 -3.85
C LEU A 63 -12.17 -8.31 -4.22
N ASP A 64 -11.97 -9.07 -5.30
CA ASP A 64 -12.86 -10.17 -5.72
C ASP A 64 -12.92 -11.29 -4.67
N ALA A 65 -11.84 -11.49 -3.90
CA ALA A 65 -11.78 -12.42 -2.77
C ALA A 65 -12.45 -11.88 -1.47
N GLY A 66 -13.04 -10.68 -1.53
CA GLY A 66 -13.75 -10.06 -0.41
C GLY A 66 -12.87 -9.25 0.57
N PHE A 67 -11.65 -8.91 0.19
CA PHE A 67 -10.86 -7.97 0.99
C PHE A 67 -11.45 -6.56 0.86
N THR A 68 -11.62 -5.89 1.98
CA THR A 68 -12.13 -4.51 2.06
C THR A 68 -11.03 -3.50 2.36
N ALA A 69 -9.78 -3.93 2.38
CA ALA A 69 -8.62 -3.06 2.61
C ALA A 69 -7.41 -3.48 1.78
N LEU A 70 -6.81 -2.51 1.11
CA LEU A 70 -5.60 -2.69 0.30
C LEU A 70 -4.46 -1.82 0.82
N ARG A 71 -3.23 -2.28 0.66
CA ARG A 71 -2.04 -1.43 0.68
C ARG A 71 -1.40 -1.47 -0.70
N ILE A 72 -1.25 -0.32 -1.31
CA ILE A 72 -0.63 -0.16 -2.63
C ILE A 72 0.43 0.94 -2.62
N ASN A 73 1.33 0.87 -3.60
CA ASN A 73 2.15 2.01 -3.99
C ASN A 73 1.82 2.32 -5.46
N PRO A 74 0.99 3.34 -5.76
CA PRO A 74 0.61 3.66 -7.13
C PRO A 74 1.81 3.92 -8.06
N GLY A 75 2.90 4.47 -7.56
CA GLY A 75 4.12 4.68 -8.33
C GLY A 75 4.77 3.39 -8.86
N ASN A 76 4.57 2.27 -8.17
CA ASN A 76 5.04 0.97 -8.64
C ASN A 76 4.05 0.30 -9.63
N ILE A 77 2.77 0.70 -9.57
CA ILE A 77 1.70 0.18 -10.43
C ILE A 77 1.67 0.93 -11.76
N LEU A 78 1.80 2.25 -11.70
CA LEU A 78 1.82 3.11 -12.87
C LEU A 78 3.16 2.97 -13.58
N LYS A 79 3.10 2.73 -14.89
CA LYS A 79 4.29 2.63 -15.75
C LYS A 79 4.21 3.66 -16.86
N LYS A 80 5.35 4.16 -17.28
CA LYS A 80 5.46 4.97 -18.49
C LYS A 80 5.63 4.06 -19.70
N ASN A 81 5.03 4.45 -20.80
CA ASN A 81 5.23 3.79 -22.08
C ASN A 81 6.56 4.23 -22.74
N GLU A 82 6.84 3.73 -23.94
CA GLU A 82 8.05 4.07 -24.72
C GLU A 82 8.17 5.56 -25.05
N GLN A 83 7.07 6.30 -25.05
CA GLN A 83 7.03 7.76 -25.27
C GLN A 83 7.10 8.58 -23.97
N ASP A 84 7.46 7.96 -22.84
CA ASP A 84 7.47 8.57 -21.50
C ASP A 84 6.09 9.06 -20.99
N ILE A 85 5.00 8.59 -21.61
CA ILE A 85 3.63 8.91 -21.20
C ILE A 85 3.18 7.90 -20.14
N LEU A 86 2.62 8.41 -19.04
CA LEU A 86 2.12 7.57 -17.95
C LEU A 86 0.87 6.80 -18.38
N ASP A 87 0.89 5.47 -18.28
CA ASP A 87 -0.30 4.64 -18.50
C ASP A 87 -1.14 4.61 -17.21
N THR A 88 -2.26 5.30 -17.23
CA THR A 88 -3.19 5.41 -16.09
C THR A 88 -4.26 4.32 -16.07
N LYS A 89 -4.41 3.51 -17.14
CA LYS A 89 -5.42 2.44 -17.22
C LYS A 89 -5.41 1.49 -16.01
N PRO A 90 -4.25 1.05 -15.48
CA PRO A 90 -4.21 0.20 -14.29
C PRO A 90 -4.91 0.83 -13.09
N ILE A 91 -4.70 2.14 -12.86
CA ILE A 91 -5.31 2.83 -11.72
C ILE A 91 -6.80 3.14 -11.97
N ASP A 92 -7.20 3.38 -13.23
CA ASP A 92 -8.61 3.59 -13.60
C ASP A 92 -9.44 2.33 -13.28
N VAL A 93 -8.93 1.16 -13.67
CA VAL A 93 -9.59 -0.14 -13.41
C VAL A 93 -9.63 -0.43 -11.92
N LEU A 94 -8.50 -0.20 -11.23
CA LEU A 94 -8.38 -0.45 -9.78
C LEU A 94 -9.32 0.46 -8.98
N ALA A 95 -9.36 1.76 -9.27
CA ALA A 95 -10.23 2.71 -8.58
C ALA A 95 -11.71 2.34 -8.73
N LYS A 96 -12.13 1.94 -9.93
CA LYS A 96 -13.49 1.46 -10.19
C LYS A 96 -13.86 0.26 -9.31
N GLN A 97 -12.94 -0.70 -9.17
CA GLN A 97 -13.19 -1.89 -8.34
C GLN A 97 -13.17 -1.55 -6.84
N ILE A 98 -12.27 -0.65 -6.40
CA ILE A 98 -12.24 -0.15 -5.02
C ILE A 98 -13.58 0.46 -4.64
N LEU A 99 -14.13 1.32 -5.49
CA LEU A 99 -15.44 1.96 -5.28
C LEU A 99 -16.58 0.93 -5.27
N ALA A 100 -16.56 -0.03 -6.19
CA ALA A 100 -17.58 -1.08 -6.27
C ALA A 100 -17.62 -1.98 -5.03
N CYS A 101 -16.46 -2.19 -4.38
CA CYS A 101 -16.31 -3.01 -3.17
C CYS A 101 -16.36 -2.20 -1.87
N ASP A 102 -16.56 -0.89 -1.92
CA ASP A 102 -16.47 0.03 -0.77
C ASP A 102 -15.18 -0.19 0.05
N ALA A 103 -14.07 -0.40 -0.63
CA ALA A 103 -12.81 -0.78 -0.01
C ALA A 103 -11.97 0.46 0.37
N SER A 104 -11.23 0.35 1.47
CA SER A 104 -10.26 1.35 1.89
C SER A 104 -8.88 1.08 1.29
N VAL A 105 -8.12 2.15 1.04
CA VAL A 105 -6.79 2.06 0.43
C VAL A 105 -5.75 2.76 1.30
N ARG A 106 -4.66 2.05 1.60
CA ARG A 106 -3.47 2.69 2.13
C ARG A 106 -2.45 2.93 1.02
N VAL A 107 -2.24 4.20 0.69
CA VAL A 107 -1.14 4.65 -0.15
C VAL A 107 0.14 4.60 0.67
N GLY A 108 1.11 3.78 0.24
CA GLY A 108 2.37 3.59 0.95
C GLY A 108 3.55 4.04 0.11
N VAL A 109 4.27 5.06 0.59
CA VAL A 109 5.51 5.56 0.00
C VAL A 109 6.69 5.23 0.90
N ASN A 110 7.75 4.70 0.32
CA ASN A 110 9.01 4.42 1.02
C ASN A 110 10.15 5.18 0.33
N SER A 111 11.20 5.51 1.07
CA SER A 111 12.38 6.20 0.53
C SER A 111 13.02 5.48 -0.69
N GLY A 112 12.95 4.16 -0.73
CA GLY A 112 13.44 3.36 -1.86
C GLY A 112 12.51 3.30 -3.08
N SER A 113 11.34 3.95 -3.05
CA SER A 113 10.34 3.91 -4.14
C SER A 113 9.91 5.29 -4.62
N VAL A 114 10.64 6.33 -4.26
CA VAL A 114 10.41 7.70 -4.76
C VAL A 114 10.72 7.75 -6.26
N GLU A 115 9.88 8.43 -7.02
CA GLU A 115 10.00 8.56 -8.46
C GLU A 115 11.27 9.33 -8.86
N LYS A 116 11.81 8.96 -10.03
CA LYS A 116 13.08 9.52 -10.52
C LYS A 116 13.04 11.05 -10.69
N ASP A 117 11.94 11.60 -11.20
CA ASP A 117 11.78 13.04 -11.38
C ASP A 117 11.81 13.81 -10.05
N LEU A 118 11.30 13.20 -8.98
CA LEU A 118 11.41 13.78 -7.64
C LEU A 118 12.83 13.64 -7.07
N LEU A 119 13.49 12.52 -7.33
CA LEU A 119 14.91 12.38 -6.95
C LEU A 119 15.79 13.38 -7.70
N ASP A 120 15.53 13.63 -8.99
CA ASP A 120 16.24 14.64 -9.79
C ASP A 120 15.96 16.06 -9.24
N LYS A 121 14.73 16.35 -8.79
CA LYS A 121 14.32 17.64 -8.22
C LYS A 121 14.94 17.89 -6.84
N TYR A 122 14.96 16.89 -5.96
CA TYR A 122 15.36 17.03 -4.56
C TYR A 122 16.76 16.49 -4.24
N GLY A 123 17.42 15.83 -5.20
CA GLY A 123 18.74 15.24 -5.05
C GLY A 123 18.78 13.91 -4.31
N HIS A 124 17.80 13.64 -3.45
CA HIS A 124 17.68 12.42 -2.64
C HIS A 124 16.23 12.25 -2.16
N PRO A 125 15.84 11.11 -1.57
CA PRO A 125 14.49 10.89 -1.02
C PRO A 125 14.28 11.68 0.28
N SER A 126 14.30 13.02 0.18
CA SER A 126 14.09 13.95 1.29
C SER A 126 12.64 13.87 1.82
N PRO A 127 12.35 14.41 3.02
CA PRO A 127 10.99 14.54 3.53
C PRO A 127 10.02 15.17 2.53
N GLU A 128 10.46 16.22 1.83
CA GLU A 128 9.67 16.94 0.83
C GLU A 128 9.39 16.06 -0.40
N ALA A 129 10.39 15.30 -0.88
CA ALA A 129 10.23 14.36 -1.98
C ALA A 129 9.22 13.24 -1.63
N LEU A 130 9.32 12.71 -0.43
CA LEU A 130 8.41 11.69 0.08
C LEU A 130 6.97 12.18 0.17
N VAL A 131 6.77 13.41 0.66
CA VAL A 131 5.44 14.02 0.76
C VAL A 131 4.87 14.32 -0.63
N GLU A 132 5.66 14.90 -1.54
CA GLU A 132 5.20 15.17 -2.90
C GLU A 132 4.82 13.87 -3.63
N SER A 133 5.60 12.81 -3.48
CA SER A 133 5.28 11.48 -4.00
C SER A 133 3.95 10.97 -3.42
N ALA A 134 3.76 11.06 -2.11
CA ALA A 134 2.54 10.60 -1.45
C ALA A 134 1.30 11.36 -1.92
N LEU A 135 1.36 12.69 -2.00
CA LEU A 135 0.26 13.54 -2.47
C LEU A 135 -0.06 13.27 -3.96
N ARG A 136 0.96 13.10 -4.80
CA ARG A 136 0.79 12.72 -6.21
C ARG A 136 0.05 11.38 -6.33
N HIS A 137 0.45 10.39 -5.56
CA HIS A 137 -0.19 9.08 -5.57
C HIS A 137 -1.62 9.10 -5.02
N THR A 138 -1.88 9.93 -4.03
CA THR A 138 -3.23 10.13 -3.47
C THR A 138 -4.13 10.79 -4.50
N ALA A 139 -3.65 11.84 -5.19
CA ALA A 139 -4.40 12.54 -6.23
C ALA A 139 -4.86 11.61 -7.36
N TYR A 140 -4.06 10.63 -7.77
CA TYR A 140 -4.49 9.64 -8.78
C TYR A 140 -5.75 8.87 -8.38
N LEU A 141 -5.94 8.61 -7.10
CA LEU A 141 -7.13 7.92 -6.58
C LEU A 141 -8.30 8.89 -6.36
N GLU A 142 -8.02 10.09 -5.83
CA GLU A 142 -9.02 11.14 -5.59
C GLU A 142 -9.70 11.59 -6.89
N GLU A 143 -8.94 11.82 -7.96
CA GLU A 143 -9.44 12.16 -9.28
C GLU A 143 -10.44 11.14 -9.84
N ARG A 144 -10.41 9.91 -9.30
CA ARG A 144 -11.31 8.80 -9.65
C ARG A 144 -12.40 8.55 -8.61
N GLY A 145 -12.55 9.46 -7.66
CA GLY A 145 -13.60 9.41 -6.64
C GLY A 145 -13.32 8.51 -5.44
N VAL A 146 -12.12 7.93 -5.33
CA VAL A 146 -11.73 7.14 -4.15
C VAL A 146 -11.37 8.10 -3.01
N THR A 147 -12.11 8.04 -1.90
CA THR A 147 -11.94 8.93 -0.74
C THR A 147 -11.58 8.18 0.55
N GLN A 148 -11.81 6.88 0.60
CA GLN A 148 -11.41 6.05 1.74
C GLN A 148 -9.91 5.74 1.70
N ILE A 149 -9.09 6.79 1.87
CA ILE A 149 -7.63 6.72 1.76
C ILE A 149 -7.00 6.94 3.13
N LYS A 150 -5.92 6.24 3.41
CA LYS A 150 -4.94 6.57 4.43
C LYS A 150 -3.54 6.59 3.81
N VAL A 151 -2.64 7.37 4.36
CA VAL A 151 -1.31 7.56 3.80
C VAL A 151 -0.24 7.05 4.77
N SER A 152 0.77 6.38 4.25
CA SER A 152 1.95 6.02 5.03
C SER A 152 3.22 6.41 4.29
N ILE A 153 4.05 7.21 4.95
CA ILE A 153 5.38 7.57 4.49
C ILE A 153 6.39 6.95 5.43
N LYS A 154 7.38 6.26 4.87
CA LYS A 154 8.42 5.59 5.64
C LYS A 154 9.79 5.83 5.04
N SER A 155 10.76 6.12 5.91
CA SER A 155 12.18 6.20 5.57
C SER A 155 12.98 5.30 6.52
N SER A 156 14.18 4.91 6.12
CA SER A 156 15.18 4.28 6.99
C SER A 156 15.73 5.29 8.01
N SER A 157 15.65 6.58 7.73
CA SER A 157 15.92 7.65 8.67
C SER A 157 14.69 7.94 9.53
N VAL A 158 14.79 7.76 10.84
CA VAL A 158 13.72 8.10 11.79
C VAL A 158 13.38 9.58 11.75
N ILE A 159 14.41 10.43 11.66
CA ILE A 159 14.26 11.89 11.62
C ILE A 159 13.49 12.32 10.37
N ASP A 160 13.84 11.76 9.19
CA ASP A 160 13.15 12.08 7.94
C ASP A 160 11.72 11.52 7.95
N THR A 161 11.49 10.36 8.57
CA THR A 161 10.14 9.84 8.77
C THR A 161 9.29 10.81 9.60
N ILE A 162 9.82 11.34 10.70
CA ILE A 162 9.12 12.32 11.54
C ILE A 162 8.81 13.59 10.75
N LYS A 163 9.82 14.19 10.11
CA LYS A 163 9.66 15.42 9.31
C LYS A 163 8.65 15.24 8.17
N ALA A 164 8.74 14.13 7.42
CA ALA A 164 7.83 13.84 6.34
C ALA A 164 6.38 13.69 6.82
N ASN A 165 6.15 13.00 7.94
CA ASN A 165 4.80 12.83 8.46
C ASN A 165 4.23 14.14 9.07
N MET A 166 5.06 14.98 9.69
CA MET A 166 4.65 16.33 10.11
C MET A 166 4.25 17.19 8.90
N LEU A 167 5.11 17.24 7.88
CA LEU A 167 4.83 17.99 6.65
C LEU A 167 3.60 17.46 5.91
N LEU A 168 3.37 16.14 5.92
CA LEU A 168 2.19 15.54 5.32
C LEU A 168 0.92 15.97 6.07
N SER A 169 0.94 15.99 7.40
CA SER A 169 -0.22 16.38 8.22
C SER A 169 -0.67 17.83 8.02
N GLU A 170 0.23 18.70 7.53
CA GLU A 170 -0.10 20.08 7.16
C GLU A 170 -0.77 20.20 5.79
N LYS A 171 -0.68 19.15 4.96
CA LYS A 171 -1.09 19.17 3.55
C LYS A 171 -2.29 18.30 3.23
N THR A 172 -2.70 17.42 4.13
CA THR A 172 -3.84 16.52 3.92
C THR A 172 -4.52 16.17 5.24
N ASP A 173 -5.83 15.97 5.20
CA ASP A 173 -6.66 15.49 6.31
C ASP A 173 -6.77 13.95 6.35
N TYR A 174 -6.12 13.22 5.44
CA TYR A 174 -6.15 11.76 5.44
C TYR A 174 -5.48 11.17 6.66
N PRO A 175 -6.03 10.10 7.25
CA PRO A 175 -5.39 9.39 8.34
C PRO A 175 -3.97 8.94 7.97
N ILE A 176 -3.03 9.20 8.87
CA ILE A 176 -1.62 8.85 8.69
C ILE A 176 -1.32 7.54 9.41
N HIS A 177 -0.70 6.59 8.71
CA HIS A 177 -0.18 5.36 9.27
C HIS A 177 1.32 5.52 9.53
N LEU A 178 1.69 5.73 10.78
CA LEU A 178 3.07 5.94 11.20
C LEU A 178 3.88 4.64 11.21
N GLY A 179 5.16 4.76 10.93
CA GLY A 179 6.14 3.67 11.01
C GLY A 179 7.43 4.01 10.29
N VAL A 180 8.46 3.24 10.57
CA VAL A 180 9.76 3.29 9.87
C VAL A 180 9.96 2.02 9.05
N THR A 181 10.93 2.04 8.14
CA THR A 181 11.34 0.88 7.35
C THR A 181 12.85 0.75 7.39
N GLU A 182 13.35 -0.49 7.53
CA GLU A 182 14.78 -0.79 7.54
C GLU A 182 15.58 0.10 8.52
N ALA A 183 14.97 0.40 9.67
CA ALA A 183 15.54 1.28 10.68
C ALA A 183 15.70 0.53 12.01
N GLY A 184 16.69 0.94 12.77
CA GLY A 184 17.03 0.37 14.07
C GLY A 184 18.31 -0.45 14.06
N THR A 185 18.80 -0.77 15.25
CA THR A 185 19.89 -1.71 15.44
C THR A 185 19.37 -3.14 15.50
N PRO A 186 20.10 -4.13 14.96
CA PRO A 186 19.80 -5.52 15.27
C PRO A 186 19.89 -5.71 16.79
N ILE A 187 18.86 -6.27 17.37
CA ILE A 187 18.86 -6.67 18.79
C ILE A 187 19.49 -8.04 18.90
#